data_328fa11df3c731902ce8f5b6d8c00f31
#
_entry.id   328fa11df3c731902ce8f5b6d8c00f31
#
_cell.length_a   1.000
_cell.length_b   1.000
_cell.length_c   1.000
_cell.angle_alpha   90.00
_cell.angle_beta   90.00
_cell.angle_gamma   90.00
#
_symmetry.space_group_name_H-M   'P 1'
#
loop_
_entity.id
_entity.type
_entity.pdbx_description
1 polymer ?
#
loop_
_entity_poly.entity_id
_entity_poly.type
_entity_poly.pdbx_seq_one_letter_code
_entity_poly.pdbx_strand_id
1 'polypeptide(L)'
;MRNGKKVVSLLLAGVLAVLSCSCGNSSKEESSKEEADSNPRTEMRDDMTTSQIVEEMGLGINLGNTLEACGDWIDSSGGVNSYETAWGSPTITEDMIAGYAAAGFDSVRIPVAWSNLMAEDYTIAPELLDRVETVAQYVLDNGMYAVVNLHWDN
;
A
#
# COMPACT_ATOMS: atom_id res chain seq x y z
N MET A 1 -50.90 -18.19 -5.23
CA MET A 1 -51.40 -16.98 -5.95
C MET A 1 -50.15 -16.15 -6.23
N ARG A 2 -49.58 -16.30 -7.33
CA ARG A 2 -49.75 -15.78 -8.70
C ARG A 2 -49.49 -14.27 -8.82
N ASN A 3 -48.43 -14.02 -9.59
CA ASN A 3 -48.21 -12.94 -10.55
C ASN A 3 -47.47 -11.70 -10.02
N GLY A 4 -46.60 -11.09 -10.79
CA GLY A 4 -46.25 -11.20 -12.21
C GLY A 4 -45.03 -10.30 -12.53
N LYS A 5 -44.31 -10.77 -13.52
CA LYS A 5 -43.18 -10.09 -14.18
C LYS A 5 -43.69 -8.87 -14.96
N LYS A 6 -42.92 -7.77 -14.92
CA LYS A 6 -43.01 -6.77 -15.99
C LYS A 6 -41.61 -6.53 -16.58
N VAL A 7 -41.45 -7.08 -17.78
CA VAL A 7 -40.40 -6.74 -18.73
C VAL A 7 -40.87 -5.47 -19.47
N VAL A 8 -40.04 -4.45 -19.53
CA VAL A 8 -40.22 -3.33 -20.47
C VAL A 8 -38.99 -3.28 -21.35
N SER A 9 -39.24 -3.73 -22.57
CA SER A 9 -38.37 -3.56 -23.72
C SER A 9 -38.69 -2.21 -24.33
N LEU A 10 -37.71 -1.37 -24.65
CA LEU A 10 -37.90 -0.25 -25.55
C LEU A 10 -36.76 -0.17 -26.57
N LEU A 11 -37.19 -0.10 -27.79
CA LEU A 11 -36.50 -0.15 -29.06
C LEU A 11 -35.77 1.16 -29.39
N LEU A 12 -34.64 0.99 -29.97
CA LEU A 12 -33.97 1.56 -31.13
C LEU A 12 -34.65 2.72 -31.87
N ALA A 13 -33.95 3.83 -32.01
CA ALA A 13 -34.07 4.67 -33.22
C ALA A 13 -32.71 5.35 -33.50
N GLY A 14 -32.12 4.94 -34.61
CA GLY A 14 -30.92 5.53 -35.19
C GLY A 14 -31.22 6.79 -35.97
N VAL A 15 -30.27 7.71 -36.01
CA VAL A 15 -30.18 8.73 -37.04
C VAL A 15 -28.73 8.80 -37.54
N LEU A 16 -28.56 8.40 -38.78
CA LEU A 16 -27.37 8.68 -39.58
C LEU A 16 -27.45 10.14 -40.05
N ALA A 17 -26.38 10.89 -39.94
CA ALA A 17 -26.13 12.05 -40.76
C ALA A 17 -24.66 12.09 -41.17
N VAL A 18 -24.46 12.29 -42.46
CA VAL A 18 -23.23 12.11 -43.23
C VAL A 18 -22.61 13.48 -43.53
N LEU A 19 -21.27 13.52 -43.54
CA LEU A 19 -20.33 14.36 -44.31
C LEU A 19 -20.30 15.89 -44.13
N SER A 20 -19.13 16.37 -43.74
CA SER A 20 -18.35 17.24 -44.65
C SER A 20 -16.88 17.26 -44.25
N CYS A 21 -16.02 17.02 -45.21
CA CYS A 21 -14.58 17.18 -45.26
C CYS A 21 -14.21 18.66 -45.12
N SER A 22 -13.23 19.00 -44.28
CA SER A 22 -12.40 20.19 -44.47
C SER A 22 -11.01 19.92 -43.92
N CYS A 23 -10.02 19.96 -44.78
CA CYS A 23 -8.60 19.94 -44.46
C CYS A 23 -8.20 21.21 -43.72
N GLY A 24 -7.57 21.05 -42.56
CA GLY A 24 -6.91 22.12 -41.85
C GLY A 24 -5.84 21.51 -40.95
N ASN A 25 -4.60 21.61 -41.42
CA ASN A 25 -3.38 21.20 -40.70
C ASN A 25 -3.20 22.11 -39.49
N SER A 26 -3.30 21.53 -38.30
CA SER A 26 -2.80 22.16 -37.09
C SER A 26 -2.41 21.09 -36.11
N SER A 27 -1.12 20.94 -35.92
CA SER A 27 -0.48 20.14 -34.88
C SER A 27 -1.04 20.54 -33.50
N LYS A 28 -1.90 19.70 -32.94
CA LYS A 28 -2.23 19.71 -31.52
C LYS A 28 -1.33 18.70 -30.83
N GLU A 29 -0.45 19.19 -30.02
CA GLU A 29 0.18 18.43 -28.96
C GLU A 29 -0.93 17.80 -28.10
N GLU A 30 -1.06 16.49 -28.15
CA GLU A 30 -1.78 15.74 -27.17
C GLU A 30 -0.97 15.78 -25.88
N SER A 31 -1.30 16.75 -25.03
CA SER A 31 -0.96 16.69 -23.62
C SER A 31 -1.72 15.54 -23.01
N SER A 32 -1.07 14.39 -22.90
CA SER A 32 -1.50 13.33 -22.02
C SER A 32 -1.47 13.91 -20.60
N LYS A 33 -2.62 14.29 -20.08
CA LYS A 33 -2.80 14.44 -18.64
C LYS A 33 -2.68 13.05 -18.05
N GLU A 34 -1.50 12.73 -17.53
CA GLU A 34 -1.38 11.78 -16.43
C GLU A 34 -2.27 12.35 -15.32
N GLU A 35 -3.39 11.69 -15.06
CA GLU A 35 -4.08 11.84 -13.80
C GLU A 35 -3.12 11.27 -12.76
N ALA A 36 -2.38 12.15 -12.10
CA ALA A 36 -1.61 11.83 -10.93
C ALA A 36 -2.63 11.27 -9.91
N ASP A 37 -2.48 10.00 -9.57
CA ASP A 37 -3.12 9.38 -8.42
C ASP A 37 -2.60 10.12 -7.18
N SER A 38 -3.29 11.18 -6.81
CA SER A 38 -2.90 12.03 -5.70
C SER A 38 -3.43 11.45 -4.39
N ASN A 39 -2.88 10.31 -3.94
CA ASN A 39 -2.92 10.03 -2.52
C ASN A 39 -1.93 10.98 -1.84
N PRO A 40 -2.38 12.01 -1.11
CA PRO A 40 -1.52 13.06 -0.58
C PRO A 40 -0.51 12.55 0.47
N ARG A 41 -0.58 11.28 0.88
CA ARG A 41 0.30 10.66 1.87
C ARG A 41 1.42 9.80 1.26
N THR A 42 1.48 9.64 -0.07
CA THR A 42 2.53 8.88 -0.76
C THR A 42 3.72 9.75 -1.19
N GLU A 43 3.62 11.07 -1.10
CA GLU A 43 4.69 12.01 -1.43
C GLU A 43 5.32 12.62 -0.17
N MET A 44 6.63 12.91 -0.26
CA MET A 44 7.33 13.69 0.78
C MET A 44 6.66 15.06 0.94
N ARG A 45 6.30 15.40 2.18
CA ARG A 45 5.59 16.63 2.53
C ARG A 45 6.56 17.65 3.12
N ASP A 46 7.22 18.42 2.27
CA ASP A 46 8.17 19.47 2.68
C ASP A 46 7.48 20.72 3.25
N ASP A 47 6.17 20.83 3.06
CA ASP A 47 5.34 21.95 3.47
C ASP A 47 4.78 21.84 4.90
N MET A 48 5.05 20.73 5.59
CA MET A 48 4.54 20.46 6.93
C MET A 48 5.59 20.59 8.02
N THR A 49 5.17 21.15 9.15
CA THR A 49 5.96 21.10 10.38
C THR A 49 5.86 19.73 11.05
N THR A 50 6.86 19.36 11.85
CA THR A 50 6.83 18.13 12.66
C THR A 50 5.56 18.00 13.49
N SER A 51 5.07 19.09 14.07
CA SER A 51 3.83 19.08 14.89
C SER A 51 2.61 18.74 14.06
N GLN A 52 2.52 19.23 12.84
CA GLN A 52 1.44 18.90 11.91
C GLN A 52 1.48 17.43 11.49
N ILE A 53 2.68 16.90 11.19
CA ILE A 53 2.85 15.47 10.87
C ILE A 53 2.40 14.60 12.05
N VAL A 54 2.83 14.92 13.27
CA VAL A 54 2.44 14.17 14.48
C VAL A 54 0.93 14.22 14.71
N GLU A 55 0.28 15.34 14.44
CA GLU A 55 -1.18 15.47 14.52
C GLU A 55 -1.88 14.60 13.47
N GLU A 56 -1.39 14.58 12.23
CA GLU A 56 -1.93 13.72 11.15
C GLU A 56 -1.67 12.23 11.37
N MET A 57 -0.57 11.85 12.05
CA MET A 57 -0.29 10.46 12.41
C MET A 57 -1.35 9.85 13.36
N GLY A 58 -2.14 10.68 13.99
CA GLY A 58 -3.37 10.35 14.71
C GLY A 58 -3.30 9.11 15.59
N LEU A 59 -4.24 8.19 15.40
CA LEU A 59 -4.28 6.92 16.12
C LEU A 59 -3.37 5.89 15.43
N GLY A 60 -2.33 5.46 16.14
CA GLY A 60 -1.37 4.46 15.62
C GLY A 60 -1.64 3.04 16.12
N ILE A 61 -1.23 2.06 15.31
CA ILE A 61 -1.19 0.65 15.69
C ILE A 61 0.22 0.08 15.48
N ASN A 62 0.63 -0.86 16.33
CA ASN A 62 1.88 -1.58 16.17
C ASN A 62 1.65 -2.89 15.41
N LEU A 63 2.35 -3.07 14.28
CA LEU A 63 2.38 -4.32 13.52
C LEU A 63 3.41 -5.26 14.16
N GLY A 64 3.12 -5.68 15.40
CA GLY A 64 4.03 -6.45 16.24
C GLY A 64 3.94 -7.96 16.05
N ASN A 65 4.97 -8.64 16.55
CA ASN A 65 5.17 -10.09 16.46
C ASN A 65 5.31 -10.60 15.01
N THR A 66 5.91 -9.79 14.16
CA THR A 66 6.08 -10.07 12.73
C THR A 66 7.56 -9.94 12.32
N LEU A 67 7.95 -8.86 11.68
CA LEU A 67 9.30 -8.66 11.15
C LEU A 67 10.37 -8.41 12.23
N GLU A 68 9.98 -8.17 13.47
CA GLU A 68 10.88 -8.06 14.62
C GLU A 68 11.08 -9.38 15.36
N ALA A 69 10.42 -10.47 14.94
CA ALA A 69 10.62 -11.76 15.60
C ALA A 69 12.07 -12.22 15.45
N CYS A 70 12.68 -12.59 16.56
CA CYS A 70 14.08 -13.05 16.63
C CYS A 70 14.23 -14.20 17.62
N GLY A 71 15.32 -14.94 17.49
CA GLY A 71 15.67 -16.04 18.36
C GLY A 71 16.40 -17.17 17.64
N ASP A 72 17.38 -17.78 18.31
CA ASP A 72 18.23 -18.85 17.76
C ASP A 72 17.46 -20.12 17.35
N TRP A 73 16.22 -20.25 17.81
CA TRP A 73 15.34 -21.37 17.48
C TRP A 73 14.59 -21.22 16.15
N ILE A 74 14.64 -20.02 15.55
CA ILE A 74 13.95 -19.76 14.27
C ILE A 74 14.78 -20.39 13.14
N ASP A 75 14.15 -21.28 12.38
CA ASP A 75 14.77 -21.86 11.19
C ASP A 75 14.84 -20.84 10.06
N SER A 76 16.01 -20.26 9.85
CA SER A 76 16.23 -19.24 8.81
C SER A 76 16.15 -19.78 7.36
N SER A 77 16.02 -21.09 7.15
CA SER A 77 15.98 -21.67 5.81
C SER A 77 14.79 -21.23 4.95
N GLY A 78 13.72 -20.75 5.58
CA GLY A 78 12.57 -20.17 4.91
C GLY A 78 12.66 -18.65 4.69
N GLY A 79 13.85 -18.05 4.88
CA GLY A 79 14.09 -16.62 4.67
C GLY A 79 13.21 -15.74 5.56
N VAL A 80 12.83 -14.59 5.05
CA VAL A 80 12.03 -13.60 5.80
C VAL A 80 10.75 -14.19 6.38
N ASN A 81 10.07 -15.08 5.66
CA ASN A 81 8.81 -15.66 6.12
C ASN A 81 8.94 -16.49 7.40
N SER A 82 10.11 -17.14 7.61
CA SER A 82 10.38 -17.87 8.86
C SER A 82 10.35 -16.95 10.08
N TYR A 83 10.89 -15.76 9.94
CA TYR A 83 10.87 -14.75 11.00
C TYR A 83 9.49 -14.11 11.13
N GLU A 84 8.90 -13.67 10.03
CA GLU A 84 7.61 -12.97 10.01
C GLU A 84 6.50 -13.76 10.70
N THR A 85 6.56 -15.09 10.67
CA THR A 85 5.53 -15.97 11.26
C THR A 85 5.97 -16.68 12.54
N ALA A 86 7.21 -16.52 12.97
CA ALA A 86 7.82 -17.27 14.08
C ALA A 86 7.06 -17.14 15.40
N TRP A 87 6.53 -15.96 15.72
CA TRP A 87 5.79 -15.71 16.96
C TRP A 87 4.27 -15.91 16.82
N GLY A 88 3.84 -16.63 15.78
CA GLY A 88 2.44 -17.02 15.58
C GLY A 88 1.58 -16.01 14.84
N SER A 89 2.17 -14.95 14.33
CA SER A 89 1.48 -14.02 13.44
C SER A 89 1.33 -14.64 12.04
N PRO A 90 0.25 -14.34 11.31
CA PRO A 90 0.18 -14.68 9.90
C PRO A 90 1.12 -13.78 9.09
N THR A 91 1.47 -14.21 7.87
CA THR A 91 2.12 -13.33 6.89
C THR A 91 1.29 -12.09 6.66
N ILE A 92 1.93 -10.91 6.70
CA ILE A 92 1.25 -9.62 6.52
C ILE A 92 0.73 -9.52 5.08
N THR A 93 -0.54 -9.15 4.94
CA THR A 93 -1.17 -8.92 3.64
C THR A 93 -1.69 -7.50 3.53
N GLU A 94 -1.89 -7.03 2.29
CA GLU A 94 -2.49 -5.74 2.01
C GLU A 94 -3.89 -5.62 2.63
N ASP A 95 -4.71 -6.68 2.55
CA ASP A 95 -6.05 -6.72 3.16
C ASP A 95 -6.03 -6.51 4.68
N MET A 96 -5.00 -7.03 5.39
CA MET A 96 -4.84 -6.78 6.83
C MET A 96 -4.60 -5.30 7.10
N ILE A 97 -3.74 -4.67 6.31
CA ILE A 97 -3.41 -3.24 6.44
C ILE A 97 -4.62 -2.38 6.06
N ALA A 98 -5.35 -2.74 4.99
CA ALA A 98 -6.62 -2.10 4.65
C ALA A 98 -7.65 -2.21 5.78
N GLY A 99 -7.65 -3.32 6.51
CA GLY A 99 -8.47 -3.51 7.71
C GLY A 99 -8.13 -2.51 8.83
N TYR A 100 -6.87 -2.17 9.02
CA TYR A 100 -6.46 -1.14 10.00
C TYR A 100 -6.95 0.25 9.58
N ALA A 101 -6.78 0.62 8.31
CA ALA A 101 -7.32 1.89 7.79
C ALA A 101 -8.85 1.98 7.97
N ALA A 102 -9.57 0.90 7.63
CA ALA A 102 -11.03 0.81 7.81
C ALA A 102 -11.45 0.88 9.28
N ALA A 103 -10.60 0.45 10.21
CA ALA A 103 -10.82 0.57 11.66
C ALA A 103 -10.52 1.97 12.23
N GLY A 104 -9.99 2.88 11.40
CA GLY A 104 -9.73 4.27 11.77
C GLY A 104 -8.33 4.53 12.33
N PHE A 105 -7.36 3.66 12.03
CA PHE A 105 -5.96 3.95 12.33
C PHE A 105 -5.37 4.86 11.24
N ASP A 106 -4.53 5.81 11.66
CA ASP A 106 -3.88 6.80 10.79
C ASP A 106 -2.39 6.50 10.60
N SER A 107 -1.81 5.66 11.44
CA SER A 107 -0.39 5.27 11.35
C SER A 107 -0.15 3.84 11.79
N VAL A 108 0.86 3.19 11.18
CA VAL A 108 1.30 1.84 11.51
C VAL A 108 2.80 1.86 11.82
N ARG A 109 3.18 1.40 13.01
CA ARG A 109 4.57 1.15 13.35
C ARG A 109 4.96 -0.26 12.91
N ILE A 110 6.02 -0.36 12.13
CA ILE A 110 6.58 -1.59 11.56
C ILE A 110 7.94 -1.84 12.25
N PRO A 111 7.97 -2.60 13.35
CA PRO A 111 9.23 -2.98 13.98
C PRO A 111 9.95 -4.03 13.15
N VAL A 112 11.28 -3.91 13.01
CA VAL A 112 12.10 -4.82 12.19
C VAL A 112 13.38 -5.19 12.94
N ALA A 113 13.67 -6.49 13.06
CA ALA A 113 14.94 -7.02 13.53
C ALA A 113 15.87 -7.22 12.31
N TRP A 114 16.60 -6.18 11.96
CA TRP A 114 17.45 -6.15 10.76
C TRP A 114 18.59 -7.17 10.82
N SER A 115 19.10 -7.45 12.03
CA SER A 115 20.19 -8.39 12.29
C SER A 115 19.86 -9.84 11.87
N ASN A 116 18.58 -10.22 11.80
CA ASN A 116 18.16 -11.57 11.44
C ASN A 116 18.71 -12.03 10.07
N LEU A 117 18.80 -11.12 9.11
CA LEU A 117 19.25 -11.37 7.75
C LEU A 117 20.33 -10.34 7.35
N MET A 118 21.26 -10.08 8.25
CA MET A 118 22.39 -9.17 8.05
C MET A 118 23.71 -9.96 8.05
N ALA A 119 24.58 -9.67 7.09
CA ALA A 119 25.91 -10.25 6.99
C ALA A 119 26.89 -9.61 7.99
N GLU A 120 28.07 -10.20 8.14
CA GLU A 120 29.14 -9.70 9.04
C GLU A 120 29.64 -8.29 8.68
N ASP A 121 29.48 -7.88 7.41
CA ASP A 121 29.83 -6.54 6.91
C ASP A 121 28.67 -5.54 7.04
N TYR A 122 27.63 -5.91 7.79
CA TYR A 122 26.41 -5.14 8.01
C TYR A 122 25.52 -4.98 6.77
N THR A 123 25.76 -5.75 5.71
CA THR A 123 24.87 -5.78 4.55
C THR A 123 23.59 -6.53 4.90
N ILE A 124 22.45 -5.87 4.75
CA ILE A 124 21.14 -6.49 4.94
C ILE A 124 20.74 -7.23 3.68
N ALA A 125 20.21 -8.44 3.84
CA ALA A 125 19.76 -9.24 2.71
C ALA A 125 18.65 -8.51 1.92
N PRO A 126 18.73 -8.45 0.58
CA PRO A 126 17.75 -7.76 -0.25
C PRO A 126 16.32 -8.21 0.01
N GLU A 127 16.10 -9.50 0.26
CA GLU A 127 14.77 -10.07 0.54
C GLU A 127 14.10 -9.44 1.78
N LEU A 128 14.87 -9.06 2.82
CA LEU A 128 14.33 -8.36 3.99
C LEU A 128 13.99 -6.92 3.64
N LEU A 129 14.86 -6.23 2.90
CA LEU A 129 14.60 -4.86 2.44
C LEU A 129 13.34 -4.80 1.58
N ASP A 130 13.23 -5.69 0.58
CA ASP A 130 12.07 -5.77 -0.33
C ASP A 130 10.77 -6.07 0.45
N ARG A 131 10.86 -6.93 1.48
CA ARG A 131 9.69 -7.26 2.29
C ARG A 131 9.25 -6.08 3.16
N VAL A 132 10.18 -5.38 3.79
CA VAL A 132 9.88 -4.18 4.59
C VAL A 132 9.30 -3.08 3.71
N GLU A 133 9.88 -2.86 2.53
CA GLU A 133 9.35 -1.91 1.54
C GLU A 133 7.91 -2.27 1.13
N THR A 134 7.66 -3.55 0.81
CA THR A 134 6.32 -4.04 0.46
C THR A 134 5.30 -3.75 1.56
N VAL A 135 5.64 -4.04 2.82
CA VAL A 135 4.72 -3.80 3.95
C VAL A 135 4.51 -2.31 4.19
N ALA A 136 5.58 -1.50 4.08
CA ALA A 136 5.47 -0.05 4.19
C ALA A 136 4.58 0.52 3.06
N GLN A 137 4.72 -0.01 1.83
CA GLN A 137 3.89 0.40 0.70
C GLN A 137 2.41 0.08 0.93
N TYR A 138 2.07 -1.08 1.48
CA TYR A 138 0.67 -1.38 1.87
C TYR A 138 0.10 -0.32 2.83
N VAL A 139 0.91 0.18 3.77
CA VAL A 139 0.48 1.23 4.69
C VAL A 139 0.23 2.55 3.96
N LEU A 140 1.16 2.93 3.08
CA LEU A 140 1.07 4.18 2.31
C LEU A 140 -0.10 4.15 1.32
N ASP A 141 -0.32 3.04 0.61
CA ASP A 141 -1.41 2.87 -0.36
C ASP A 141 -2.79 2.95 0.30
N ASN A 142 -2.87 2.59 1.59
CA ASN A 142 -4.07 2.78 2.40
C ASN A 142 -4.16 4.14 3.10
N GLY A 143 -3.30 5.09 2.73
CA GLY A 143 -3.34 6.49 3.18
C GLY A 143 -2.91 6.69 4.64
N MET A 144 -2.18 5.74 5.24
CA MET A 144 -1.64 5.82 6.59
C MET A 144 -0.16 6.19 6.60
N TYR A 145 0.36 6.63 7.73
CA TYR A 145 1.78 6.84 7.95
C TYR A 145 2.47 5.54 8.34
N ALA A 146 3.60 5.22 7.68
CA ALA A 146 4.46 4.09 8.03
C ALA A 146 5.63 4.56 8.90
N VAL A 147 5.82 3.92 10.06
CA VAL A 147 6.93 4.18 10.98
C VAL A 147 7.79 2.92 11.08
N VAL A 148 8.79 2.81 10.21
CA VAL A 148 9.76 1.71 10.25
C VAL A 148 10.84 2.02 11.28
N ASN A 149 11.13 1.08 12.18
CA ASN A 149 12.18 1.27 13.18
C ASN A 149 13.07 0.03 13.34
N LEU A 150 14.27 0.29 13.85
CA LEU A 150 15.18 -0.75 14.34
C LEU A 150 14.63 -1.31 15.65
N HIS A 151 14.50 -2.65 15.75
CA HIS A 151 13.93 -3.32 16.91
C HIS A 151 14.58 -4.69 17.13
N TRP A 152 14.99 -4.99 18.37
CA TRP A 152 15.67 -6.25 18.73
C TRP A 152 16.95 -6.55 17.95
N ASP A 153 17.71 -5.55 17.59
CA ASP A 153 19.03 -5.75 16.99
C ASP A 153 20.08 -5.87 18.09
N ASN A 154 20.57 -7.10 18.34
CA ASN A 154 21.63 -7.43 19.31
C ASN A 154 22.96 -7.66 18.60
#